data_758ee2d5a63d26525234895d02deeb92
#
_entry.id   758ee2d5a63d26525234895d02deeb92
#
_cell.length_a   1.000
_cell.length_b   1.000
_cell.length_c   1.000
_cell.angle_alpha   90.00
_cell.angle_beta   90.00
_cell.angle_gamma   90.00
#
_symmetry.space_group_name_H-M   'P 1'
#
loop_
_entity.id
_entity.type
_entity.pdbx_description
1 polymer ?
#
loop_
_entity_poly.entity_id
_entity_poly.type
_entity_poly.pdbx_seq_one_letter_code
_entity_poly.pdbx_strand_id
1 'polypeptide(L)'
;MTNGLGGYSFQTVIGSNTRGDHALLMAALQAPNLRYHMVTRVDETLMTDGSLFSLGSQQYAGYCENTEGFRYLDAFCMEYFPVYTYRVRGVEIKKTVVMPQQENTVGIRYEIENRTKREALLEVVPLFQFVEKGEKCMPGRQFTLSAVKAAGRISDGVLNLNFWTDGEIVEQTQQYIDDLYYEYDARDGRPAVGGAYRNHLIRYRDPPHSLACGEIIYTAGEIGRTHPQRAAKQRNDLSQHALMVAHQ
;
A
#
# COMPACT_ATOMS: atom_id res chain seq x y z
N MET A 1 -6.46 -7.49 -9.30
CA MET A 1 -6.26 -8.88 -8.83
C MET A 1 -7.40 -9.24 -7.89
N THR A 2 -7.77 -10.53 -7.79
CA THR A 2 -8.80 -11.05 -6.88
C THR A 2 -8.26 -12.25 -6.12
N ASN A 3 -8.76 -12.48 -4.89
CA ASN A 3 -8.29 -13.57 -4.03
C ASN A 3 -9.20 -14.82 -4.03
N GLY A 4 -10.22 -14.86 -4.88
CA GLY A 4 -11.19 -15.98 -4.93
C GLY A 4 -12.20 -16.02 -3.77
N LEU A 5 -12.06 -15.19 -2.74
CA LEU A 5 -13.02 -15.06 -1.62
C LEU A 5 -14.01 -13.89 -1.80
N GLY A 6 -13.86 -13.10 -2.88
CA GLY A 6 -14.58 -11.85 -3.10
C GLY A 6 -13.79 -10.60 -2.73
N GLY A 7 -12.61 -10.76 -2.11
CA GLY A 7 -11.65 -9.67 -1.91
C GLY A 7 -10.87 -9.35 -3.19
N TYR A 8 -10.30 -8.14 -3.23
CA TYR A 8 -9.51 -7.71 -4.40
C TYR A 8 -8.46 -6.65 -4.03
N SER A 9 -7.49 -6.52 -4.93
CA SER A 9 -6.57 -5.39 -5.02
C SER A 9 -6.78 -4.72 -6.38
N PHE A 10 -7.13 -3.44 -6.37
CA PHE A 10 -7.37 -2.64 -7.57
C PHE A 10 -6.71 -1.27 -7.43
N GLN A 11 -5.80 -0.99 -8.35
CA GLN A 11 -5.17 0.32 -8.53
C GLN A 11 -5.11 0.63 -10.03
N THR A 12 -5.08 1.92 -10.39
CA THR A 12 -4.84 2.32 -11.78
C THR A 12 -3.37 2.12 -12.17
N VAL A 13 -3.07 2.17 -13.47
CA VAL A 13 -1.68 2.07 -13.98
C VAL A 13 -0.74 3.10 -13.38
N ILE A 14 -1.23 4.27 -12.97
CA ILE A 14 -0.43 5.30 -12.31
C ILE A 14 -0.50 5.24 -10.77
N GLY A 15 -1.11 4.20 -10.20
CA GLY A 15 -1.26 4.02 -8.76
C GLY A 15 -2.30 4.94 -8.08
N SER A 16 -3.06 5.73 -8.86
CA SER A 16 -4.09 6.65 -8.34
C SER A 16 -5.40 5.91 -8.03
N ASN A 17 -6.12 6.37 -7.02
CA ASN A 17 -7.49 5.97 -6.76
C ASN A 17 -8.45 6.92 -7.48
N THR A 18 -9.16 6.42 -8.51
CA THR A 18 -10.14 7.20 -9.29
C THR A 18 -11.59 6.84 -8.94
N ARG A 19 -11.77 5.88 -8.03
CA ARG A 19 -13.04 5.50 -7.39
C ARG A 19 -12.85 5.27 -5.90
N GLY A 20 -13.87 5.52 -5.11
CA GLY A 20 -13.86 5.26 -3.66
C GLY A 20 -13.67 3.77 -3.31
N ASP A 21 -14.07 2.89 -4.21
CA ASP A 21 -13.90 1.44 -4.10
C ASP A 21 -12.51 0.92 -4.58
N HIS A 22 -11.62 1.78 -5.09
CA HIS A 22 -10.26 1.38 -5.41
C HIS A 22 -9.47 1.21 -4.12
N ALA A 23 -8.91 0.03 -3.93
CA ALA A 23 -8.18 -0.35 -2.73
C ALA A 23 -6.96 -1.19 -3.08
N LEU A 24 -5.85 -0.96 -2.38
CA LEU A 24 -4.74 -1.89 -2.38
C LEU A 24 -5.15 -3.21 -1.71
N LEU A 25 -6.00 -3.15 -0.66
CA LEU A 25 -6.62 -4.33 -0.04
C LEU A 25 -8.08 -4.06 0.28
N MET A 26 -8.97 -4.61 -0.54
CA MET A 26 -10.38 -4.83 -0.21
C MET A 26 -10.52 -6.26 0.29
N ALA A 27 -10.76 -6.45 1.59
CA ALA A 27 -10.81 -7.75 2.23
C ALA A 27 -12.24 -8.28 2.32
N ALA A 28 -12.48 -9.54 1.96
CA ALA A 28 -13.75 -10.24 2.18
C ALA A 28 -13.68 -11.00 3.51
N LEU A 29 -14.06 -10.37 4.63
CA LEU A 29 -13.93 -10.97 5.96
C LEU A 29 -15.04 -12.01 6.23
N GLN A 30 -16.22 -11.80 5.64
CA GLN A 30 -17.28 -12.80 5.58
C GLN A 30 -17.62 -13.04 4.10
N ALA A 31 -16.85 -13.91 3.47
CA ALA A 31 -16.96 -14.21 2.06
C ALA A 31 -18.36 -14.72 1.67
N PRO A 32 -18.88 -14.34 0.47
CA PRO A 32 -18.25 -13.43 -0.50
C PRO A 32 -18.70 -11.96 -0.34
N ASN A 33 -19.69 -11.68 0.50
CA ASN A 33 -20.49 -10.44 0.40
C ASN A 33 -19.98 -9.31 1.29
N LEU A 34 -19.56 -9.61 2.53
CA LEU A 34 -19.13 -8.59 3.46
C LEU A 34 -17.66 -8.25 3.23
N ARG A 35 -17.43 -7.12 2.57
CA ARG A 35 -16.11 -6.61 2.19
C ARG A 35 -15.78 -5.33 2.92
N TYR A 36 -14.53 -5.22 3.35
CA TYR A 36 -14.00 -4.05 4.03
C TYR A 36 -12.84 -3.42 3.27
N HIS A 37 -12.88 -2.11 3.12
CA HIS A 37 -11.79 -1.30 2.59
C HIS A 37 -10.72 -1.16 3.67
N MET A 38 -9.71 -2.01 3.63
CA MET A 38 -8.67 -2.06 4.66
C MET A 38 -7.52 -1.12 4.33
N VAL A 39 -6.84 -1.31 3.19
CA VAL A 39 -5.76 -0.45 2.72
C VAL A 39 -6.17 0.22 1.43
N THR A 40 -6.21 1.55 1.44
CA THR A 40 -6.57 2.36 0.28
C THR A 40 -5.45 2.34 -0.74
N ARG A 41 -4.25 2.68 -0.28
CA ARG A 41 -3.02 2.79 -1.09
C ARG A 41 -1.81 2.92 -0.17
N VAL A 42 -0.64 2.91 -0.74
CA VAL A 42 0.58 3.40 -0.11
C VAL A 42 1.07 4.62 -0.88
N ASP A 43 1.55 5.63 -0.16
CA ASP A 43 2.22 6.80 -0.74
C ASP A 43 3.72 6.65 -0.54
N GLU A 44 4.45 6.60 -1.64
CA GLU A 44 5.90 6.48 -1.65
C GLU A 44 6.56 7.85 -1.85
N THR A 45 7.58 8.12 -1.07
CA THR A 45 8.46 9.29 -1.24
C THR A 45 9.91 8.84 -1.29
N LEU A 46 10.57 9.11 -2.40
CA LEU A 46 12.01 8.90 -2.53
C LEU A 46 12.76 10.16 -2.11
N MET A 47 13.69 10.02 -1.19
CA MET A 47 14.67 11.04 -0.84
C MET A 47 16.02 10.65 -1.45
N THR A 48 16.54 11.47 -2.33
CA THR A 48 17.86 11.30 -2.93
C THR A 48 18.45 12.65 -3.30
N ASP A 49 19.75 12.78 -3.16
CA ASP A 49 20.50 13.99 -3.50
C ASP A 49 19.96 15.28 -2.86
N GLY A 50 19.46 15.15 -1.61
CA GLY A 50 18.90 16.26 -0.83
C GLY A 50 17.53 16.75 -1.31
N SER A 51 16.87 16.05 -2.22
CA SER A 51 15.56 16.37 -2.77
C SER A 51 14.54 15.26 -2.44
N LEU A 52 13.26 15.64 -2.35
CA LEU A 52 12.12 14.76 -2.15
C LEU A 52 11.35 14.57 -3.45
N PHE A 53 10.97 13.35 -3.76
CA PHE A 53 10.22 12.99 -4.94
C PHE A 53 9.04 12.11 -4.53
N SER A 54 7.80 12.65 -4.61
CA SER A 54 6.59 11.87 -4.42
C SER A 54 6.38 10.96 -5.63
N LEU A 55 6.31 9.66 -5.41
CA LEU A 55 6.03 8.65 -6.46
C LEU A 55 4.53 8.31 -6.52
N GLY A 56 3.76 8.66 -5.48
CA GLY A 56 2.31 8.52 -5.46
C GLY A 56 1.63 9.50 -6.40
N SER A 57 0.50 9.09 -6.98
CA SER A 57 -0.35 9.94 -7.82
C SER A 57 -1.75 9.97 -7.23
N GLN A 58 -2.28 11.16 -6.89
CA GLN A 58 -3.63 11.32 -6.37
C GLN A 58 -4.15 12.73 -6.63
N GLN A 59 -5.45 12.83 -6.94
CA GLN A 59 -6.18 14.07 -7.01
C GLN A 59 -6.85 14.37 -5.66
N TYR A 60 -6.93 15.65 -5.31
CA TYR A 60 -7.59 16.14 -4.11
C TYR A 60 -8.65 17.18 -4.49
N ALA A 61 -9.79 17.16 -3.80
CA ALA A 61 -10.91 18.07 -4.07
C ALA A 61 -10.73 19.45 -3.41
N GLY A 62 -9.90 19.54 -2.37
CA GLY A 62 -9.71 20.73 -1.57
C GLY A 62 -8.50 21.58 -1.99
N TYR A 63 -7.86 22.19 -1.00
CA TYR A 63 -6.70 23.06 -1.22
C TYR A 63 -5.37 22.32 -1.33
N CYS A 64 -5.36 20.99 -1.13
CA CYS A 64 -4.17 20.19 -1.31
C CYS A 64 -3.79 20.10 -2.79
N GLU A 65 -2.51 20.26 -3.10
CA GLU A 65 -2.01 20.04 -4.44
C GLU A 65 -2.08 18.55 -4.81
N ASN A 66 -2.45 18.28 -6.05
CA ASN A 66 -2.43 16.92 -6.59
C ASN A 66 -0.99 16.37 -6.57
N THR A 67 -0.87 15.10 -6.21
CA THR A 67 0.43 14.42 -6.36
C THR A 67 0.54 13.84 -7.76
N GLU A 68 1.69 14.05 -8.41
CA GLU A 68 1.93 13.71 -9.82
C GLU A 68 3.10 12.71 -9.97
N GLY A 69 3.16 11.70 -9.12
CA GLY A 69 4.20 10.67 -9.15
C GLY A 69 4.28 9.92 -10.48
N PHE A 70 3.21 9.94 -11.29
CA PHE A 70 3.21 9.40 -12.65
C PHE A 70 4.30 10.03 -13.54
N ARG A 71 4.79 11.22 -13.22
CA ARG A 71 5.91 11.87 -13.94
C ARG A 71 7.23 11.10 -13.83
N TYR A 72 7.36 10.27 -12.79
CA TYR A 72 8.52 9.43 -12.53
C TYR A 72 8.28 7.97 -12.93
N LEU A 73 7.05 7.61 -13.34
CA LEU A 73 6.71 6.27 -13.81
C LEU A 73 7.27 6.08 -15.22
N ASP A 74 8.30 5.23 -15.34
CA ASP A 74 8.96 4.92 -16.59
C ASP A 74 8.28 3.78 -17.35
N ALA A 75 7.82 2.76 -16.60
CA ALA A 75 7.15 1.59 -17.19
C ALA A 75 6.11 0.99 -16.25
N PHE A 76 5.12 0.35 -16.83
CA PHE A 76 4.16 -0.51 -16.19
C PHE A 76 4.04 -1.81 -16.96
N CYS A 77 4.13 -2.94 -16.26
CA CYS A 77 3.95 -4.26 -16.82
C CYS A 77 2.91 -5.04 -16.01
N MET A 78 2.09 -5.83 -16.68
CA MET A 78 1.08 -6.69 -16.07
C MET A 78 1.08 -8.05 -16.78
N GLU A 79 1.94 -8.94 -16.35
CA GLU A 79 1.90 -10.35 -16.79
C GLU A 79 1.11 -11.18 -15.78
N TYR A 80 1.74 -11.51 -14.65
CA TYR A 80 1.10 -12.20 -13.53
C TYR A 80 0.72 -11.22 -12.41
N PHE A 81 1.59 -10.23 -12.17
CA PHE A 81 1.42 -9.20 -11.16
C PHE A 81 1.70 -7.82 -11.76
N PRO A 82 1.07 -6.76 -11.25
CA PRO A 82 1.41 -5.41 -11.65
C PRO A 82 2.80 -5.03 -11.13
N VAL A 83 3.64 -4.59 -12.05
CA VAL A 83 4.99 -4.07 -11.78
C VAL A 83 5.06 -2.63 -12.27
N TYR A 84 5.36 -1.71 -11.37
CA TYR A 84 5.56 -0.30 -11.63
C TYR A 84 7.05 0.00 -11.55
N THR A 85 7.63 0.58 -12.58
CA THR A 85 9.04 0.99 -12.60
C THR A 85 9.12 2.51 -12.57
N TYR A 86 9.70 3.05 -11.53
CA TYR A 86 9.95 4.49 -11.38
C TYR A 86 11.44 4.78 -11.58
N ARG A 87 11.75 5.92 -12.22
CA ARG A 87 13.13 6.39 -12.39
C ARG A 87 13.27 7.84 -11.96
N VAL A 88 14.15 8.07 -10.99
CA VAL A 88 14.39 9.39 -10.40
C VAL A 88 15.88 9.57 -10.17
N ARG A 89 16.52 10.52 -10.86
CA ARG A 89 17.91 10.96 -10.60
C ARG A 89 18.93 9.83 -10.36
N GLY A 90 18.86 8.76 -11.15
CA GLY A 90 19.78 7.63 -11.06
C GLY A 90 19.38 6.57 -10.03
N VAL A 91 18.21 6.69 -9.43
CA VAL A 91 17.57 5.63 -8.65
C VAL A 91 16.45 5.03 -9.47
N GLU A 92 16.43 3.70 -9.62
CA GLU A 92 15.32 2.93 -10.17
C GLU A 92 14.62 2.17 -9.06
N ILE A 93 13.28 2.25 -9.04
CA ILE A 93 12.45 1.53 -8.07
C ILE A 93 11.44 0.70 -8.84
N LYS A 94 11.47 -0.62 -8.66
CA LYS A 94 10.42 -1.53 -9.14
C LYS A 94 9.53 -1.90 -7.97
N LYS A 95 8.25 -1.57 -8.07
CA LYS A 95 7.19 -1.93 -7.12
C LYS A 95 6.35 -3.04 -7.72
N THR A 96 6.37 -4.21 -7.12
CA THR A 96 5.51 -5.34 -7.46
C THR A 96 4.43 -5.51 -6.41
N VAL A 97 3.17 -5.66 -6.82
CA VAL A 97 2.05 -5.92 -5.91
C VAL A 97 1.52 -7.32 -6.15
N VAL A 98 1.31 -8.09 -5.09
CA VAL A 98 0.82 -9.48 -5.13
C VAL A 98 -0.38 -9.66 -4.22
N MET A 99 -1.34 -10.50 -4.64
CA MET A 99 -2.49 -10.90 -3.84
C MET A 99 -2.64 -12.42 -3.89
N PRO A 100 -2.35 -13.12 -2.78
CA PRO A 100 -2.50 -14.57 -2.72
C PRO A 100 -3.96 -15.01 -2.87
N GLN A 101 -4.17 -16.19 -3.44
CA GLN A 101 -5.49 -16.81 -3.49
C GLN A 101 -5.90 -17.33 -2.11
N GLN A 102 -7.22 -17.25 -1.83
CA GLN A 102 -7.85 -17.72 -0.59
C GLN A 102 -7.39 -16.98 0.68
N GLU A 103 -6.83 -15.76 0.55
CA GLU A 103 -6.38 -14.96 1.66
C GLU A 103 -6.78 -13.48 1.52
N ASN A 104 -7.10 -12.82 2.63
CA ASN A 104 -7.30 -11.37 2.68
C ASN A 104 -5.95 -10.67 2.93
N THR A 105 -5.00 -10.92 2.03
CA THR A 105 -3.61 -10.50 2.13
C THR A 105 -3.18 -9.80 0.85
N VAL A 106 -2.36 -8.75 0.99
CA VAL A 106 -1.64 -8.12 -0.12
C VAL A 106 -0.18 -7.96 0.27
N GLY A 107 0.72 -8.26 -0.65
CA GLY A 107 2.15 -8.03 -0.52
C GLY A 107 2.62 -6.96 -1.50
N ILE A 108 3.59 -6.17 -1.08
CA ILE A 108 4.30 -5.22 -1.92
C ILE A 108 5.79 -5.53 -1.79
N ARG A 109 6.47 -5.64 -2.92
CA ARG A 109 7.93 -5.76 -2.98
C ARG A 109 8.51 -4.57 -3.72
N TYR A 110 9.52 -3.97 -3.15
CA TYR A 110 10.34 -2.94 -3.77
C TYR A 110 11.72 -3.50 -4.09
N GLU A 111 12.17 -3.31 -5.32
CA GLU A 111 13.56 -3.49 -5.73
C GLU A 111 14.10 -2.08 -6.03
N ILE A 112 15.12 -1.68 -5.29
CA ILE A 112 15.67 -0.32 -5.35
C ILE A 112 17.10 -0.44 -5.88
N GLU A 113 17.35 0.07 -7.07
CA GLU A 113 18.70 0.16 -7.64
C GLU A 113 19.20 1.60 -7.55
N ASN A 114 20.16 1.85 -6.66
CA ASN A 114 20.76 3.14 -6.46
C ASN A 114 22.08 3.25 -7.21
N ARG A 115 22.09 3.90 -8.36
CA ARG A 115 23.29 4.14 -9.17
C ARG A 115 23.99 5.45 -8.81
N THR A 116 23.54 6.15 -7.76
CA THR A 116 24.09 7.43 -7.32
C THR A 116 25.27 7.26 -6.37
N LYS A 117 25.97 8.35 -6.06
CA LYS A 117 27.06 8.39 -5.08
C LYS A 117 26.56 8.66 -3.65
N ARG A 118 25.28 8.79 -3.43
CA ARG A 118 24.65 9.10 -2.13
C ARG A 118 23.64 8.05 -1.75
N GLU A 119 23.33 7.96 -0.46
CA GLU A 119 22.24 7.14 0.04
C GLU A 119 20.90 7.60 -0.56
N ALA A 120 20.06 6.64 -0.93
CA ALA A 120 18.68 6.86 -1.24
C ALA A 120 17.80 6.34 -0.09
N LEU A 121 16.72 7.04 0.23
CA LEU A 121 15.77 6.67 1.27
C LEU A 121 14.38 6.62 0.67
N LEU A 122 13.74 5.44 0.70
CA LEU A 122 12.35 5.29 0.31
C LEU A 122 11.48 5.24 1.57
N GLU A 123 10.57 6.21 1.70
CA GLU A 123 9.51 6.20 2.71
C GLU A 123 8.20 5.75 2.08
N VAL A 124 7.52 4.80 2.73
CA VAL A 124 6.24 4.22 2.31
C VAL A 124 5.22 4.47 3.41
N VAL A 125 4.19 5.24 3.11
CA VAL A 125 3.12 5.62 4.05
C VAL A 125 1.83 4.91 3.65
N PRO A 126 1.34 3.93 4.42
CA PRO A 126 0.05 3.30 4.15
C PRO A 126 -1.12 4.22 4.53
N LEU A 127 -2.10 4.29 3.65
CA LEU A 127 -3.41 4.89 3.91
C LEU A 127 -4.45 3.78 4.09
N PHE A 128 -5.24 3.86 5.17
CA PHE A 128 -6.21 2.83 5.53
C PHE A 128 -7.55 3.43 5.96
N GLN A 129 -8.64 2.65 5.91
CA GLN A 129 -10.00 3.14 6.20
C GLN A 129 -10.76 2.29 7.22
N PHE A 130 -10.79 0.96 7.11
CA PHE A 130 -11.56 0.01 7.91
C PHE A 130 -13.08 0.26 7.84
N VAL A 131 -13.61 0.51 6.66
CA VAL A 131 -15.04 0.70 6.40
C VAL A 131 -15.58 -0.39 5.48
N GLU A 132 -16.87 -0.67 5.56
CA GLU A 132 -17.52 -1.55 4.58
C GLU A 132 -17.41 -0.96 3.17
N LYS A 133 -17.37 -1.84 2.18
CA LYS A 133 -17.36 -1.44 0.79
C LYS A 133 -18.57 -0.57 0.46
N GLY A 134 -18.30 0.62 -0.09
CA GLY A 134 -19.32 1.62 -0.44
C GLY A 134 -19.57 2.65 0.67
N GLU A 135 -19.08 2.42 1.88
CA GLU A 135 -19.18 3.39 2.96
C GLU A 135 -18.04 4.42 2.90
N LYS A 136 -18.35 5.64 3.36
CA LYS A 136 -17.36 6.71 3.43
C LYS A 136 -16.57 6.63 4.74
N CYS A 137 -15.24 6.70 4.64
CA CYS A 137 -14.40 6.87 5.82
C CYS A 137 -14.55 8.31 6.36
N MET A 138 -15.04 8.42 7.59
CA MET A 138 -15.29 9.71 8.25
C MET A 138 -14.17 10.07 9.22
N PRO A 139 -13.91 11.37 9.47
CA PRO A 139 -12.98 11.80 10.51
C PRO A 139 -13.47 11.40 11.92
N GLY A 140 -12.55 11.40 12.91
CA GLY A 140 -12.88 11.11 14.32
C GLY A 140 -12.72 9.66 14.74
N ARG A 141 -12.42 8.74 13.83
CA ARG A 141 -12.10 7.34 14.19
C ARG A 141 -10.74 7.26 14.88
N GLN A 142 -10.63 6.34 15.81
CA GLN A 142 -9.40 6.08 16.54
C GLN A 142 -8.84 4.70 16.17
N PHE A 143 -7.55 4.65 15.89
CA PHE A 143 -6.84 3.43 15.60
C PHE A 143 -5.65 3.28 16.54
N THR A 144 -5.50 2.08 17.10
CA THR A 144 -4.31 1.73 17.86
C THR A 144 -3.27 1.11 16.92
N LEU A 145 -2.03 1.55 17.04
CA LEU A 145 -0.88 0.91 16.42
C LEU A 145 -0.11 0.17 17.50
N SER A 146 0.24 -1.07 17.24
CA SER A 146 1.17 -1.86 18.05
C SER A 146 2.20 -2.47 17.13
N ALA A 147 3.45 -2.06 17.25
CA ALA A 147 4.54 -2.54 16.41
C ALA A 147 5.69 -3.09 17.27
N VAL A 148 6.23 -4.23 16.86
CA VAL A 148 7.38 -4.88 17.49
C VAL A 148 8.32 -5.40 16.40
N LYS A 149 9.51 -4.83 16.31
CA LYS A 149 10.50 -5.17 15.28
C LYS A 149 9.92 -5.05 13.86
N ALA A 150 9.81 -6.17 13.16
CA ALA A 150 9.39 -6.27 11.77
C ALA A 150 7.86 -6.43 11.60
N ALA A 151 7.07 -6.47 12.67
CA ALA A 151 5.64 -6.74 12.61
C ALA A 151 4.84 -5.68 13.36
N GLY A 152 3.65 -5.37 12.85
CA GLY A 152 2.73 -4.46 13.49
C GLY A 152 1.27 -4.83 13.27
N ARG A 153 0.42 -4.17 14.04
CA ARG A 153 -1.02 -4.28 13.95
C ARG A 153 -1.67 -2.92 14.10
N ILE A 154 -2.58 -2.60 13.20
CA ILE A 154 -3.50 -1.48 13.31
C ILE A 154 -4.87 -2.05 13.67
N SER A 155 -5.58 -1.45 14.63
CA SER A 155 -6.90 -1.90 15.06
C SER A 155 -7.81 -0.72 15.41
N ASP A 156 -9.10 -0.84 15.07
CA ASP A 156 -10.17 0.05 15.53
C ASP A 156 -11.01 -0.54 16.68
N GLY A 157 -10.57 -1.67 17.25
CA GLY A 157 -11.28 -2.40 18.29
C GLY A 157 -12.18 -3.51 17.76
N VAL A 158 -12.49 -3.54 16.47
CA VAL A 158 -13.32 -4.56 15.80
C VAL A 158 -12.51 -5.29 14.73
N LEU A 159 -11.87 -4.54 13.86
CA LEU A 159 -11.08 -5.04 12.76
C LEU A 159 -9.58 -4.88 13.04
N ASN A 160 -8.80 -5.72 12.41
CA ASN A 160 -7.34 -5.68 12.47
C ASN A 160 -6.74 -5.68 11.07
N LEU A 161 -5.71 -4.88 10.88
CA LEU A 161 -4.76 -4.98 9.80
C LEU A 161 -3.40 -5.34 10.41
N ASN A 162 -3.01 -6.59 10.29
CA ASN A 162 -1.66 -7.01 10.67
C ASN A 162 -0.72 -6.72 9.50
N PHE A 163 0.48 -6.29 9.79
CA PHE A 163 1.50 -6.10 8.76
C PHE A 163 2.85 -6.62 9.20
N TRP A 164 3.65 -6.99 8.22
CA TRP A 164 5.05 -7.35 8.37
C TRP A 164 5.88 -6.58 7.34
N THR A 165 7.09 -6.19 7.71
CA THR A 165 8.05 -5.54 6.81
C THR A 165 9.47 -5.82 7.27
N ASP A 166 10.42 -5.82 6.35
CA ASP A 166 11.85 -5.82 6.62
C ASP A 166 12.44 -4.39 6.73
N GLY A 167 11.61 -3.37 6.44
CA GLY A 167 11.97 -1.97 6.63
C GLY A 167 11.86 -1.49 8.08
N GLU A 168 12.38 -0.31 8.36
CA GLU A 168 12.23 0.38 9.65
C GLU A 168 10.81 0.91 9.81
N ILE A 169 10.09 0.48 10.85
CA ILE A 169 8.76 1.01 11.20
C ILE A 169 8.93 2.28 12.03
N VAL A 170 8.37 3.39 11.55
CA VAL A 170 8.37 4.68 12.25
C VAL A 170 6.94 5.07 12.60
N GLU A 171 6.61 5.02 13.88
CA GLU A 171 5.30 5.45 14.37
C GLU A 171 5.11 6.95 14.19
N GLN A 172 3.91 7.35 13.83
CA GLN A 172 3.52 8.74 13.66
C GLN A 172 2.22 9.03 14.40
N THR A 173 2.00 10.29 14.75
CA THR A 173 0.68 10.72 15.21
C THR A 173 -0.35 10.43 14.12
N GLN A 174 -1.47 9.82 14.54
CA GLN A 174 -2.56 9.53 13.62
C GLN A 174 -3.06 10.81 12.93
N GLN A 175 -3.21 10.74 11.64
CA GLN A 175 -3.75 11.82 10.81
C GLN A 175 -4.86 11.28 9.93
N TYR A 176 -5.90 12.10 9.77
CA TYR A 176 -6.93 11.91 8.76
C TYR A 176 -6.55 12.70 7.51
N ILE A 177 -6.51 12.03 6.37
CA ILE A 177 -6.28 12.64 5.07
C ILE A 177 -7.65 12.81 4.43
N ASP A 178 -8.06 14.04 4.28
CA ASP A 178 -9.35 14.40 3.67
C ASP A 178 -9.19 14.68 2.16
N ASP A 179 -10.33 14.93 1.52
CA ASP A 179 -10.41 15.42 0.14
C ASP A 179 -9.79 14.53 -0.94
N LEU A 180 -9.61 13.21 -0.68
CA LEU A 180 -9.26 12.27 -1.74
C LEU A 180 -10.33 12.32 -2.83
N TYR A 181 -9.98 12.80 -4.04
CA TYR A 181 -10.93 12.97 -5.12
C TYR A 181 -10.95 11.78 -6.06
N TYR A 182 -12.16 11.33 -6.41
CA TYR A 182 -12.44 10.16 -7.22
C TYR A 182 -13.11 10.55 -8.53
N GLU A 183 -12.32 10.84 -9.54
CA GLU A 183 -12.73 11.37 -10.85
C GLU A 183 -13.86 10.54 -11.52
N TYR A 184 -13.77 9.21 -11.51
CA TYR A 184 -14.78 8.38 -12.17
C TYR A 184 -16.07 8.24 -11.36
N ASP A 185 -16.01 8.38 -10.04
CA ASP A 185 -17.24 8.46 -9.25
C ASP A 185 -17.95 9.80 -9.49
N ALA A 186 -17.19 10.89 -9.61
CA ALA A 186 -17.76 12.19 -10.00
C ALA A 186 -18.45 12.14 -11.35
N ARG A 187 -17.84 11.53 -12.36
CA ARG A 187 -18.42 11.36 -13.70
C ARG A 187 -19.69 10.50 -13.70
N ASP A 188 -19.75 9.51 -12.82
CA ASP A 188 -20.90 8.62 -12.65
C ASP A 188 -21.99 9.20 -11.73
N GLY A 189 -21.83 10.44 -11.22
CA GLY A 189 -22.76 11.08 -10.29
C GLY A 189 -22.78 10.46 -8.89
N ARG A 190 -21.69 9.78 -8.48
CA ARG A 190 -21.51 9.17 -7.16
C ARG A 190 -20.78 10.11 -6.21
N PRO A 191 -20.81 9.84 -4.89
CA PRO A 191 -19.94 10.56 -3.94
C PRO A 191 -18.47 10.45 -4.35
N ALA A 192 -17.87 11.58 -4.70
CA ALA A 192 -16.56 11.63 -5.35
C ALA A 192 -15.43 12.04 -4.41
N VAL A 193 -15.72 12.26 -3.13
CA VAL A 193 -14.73 12.70 -2.15
C VAL A 193 -14.73 11.76 -0.97
N GLY A 194 -13.56 11.28 -0.61
CA GLY A 194 -13.34 10.38 0.51
C GLY A 194 -12.17 10.82 1.39
N GLY A 195 -11.85 9.99 2.37
CA GLY A 195 -10.72 10.19 3.25
C GLY A 195 -10.12 8.86 3.71
N ALA A 196 -8.94 8.94 4.30
CA ALA A 196 -8.23 7.79 4.84
C ALA A 196 -7.38 8.21 6.05
N TYR A 197 -6.89 7.23 6.79
CA TYR A 197 -6.02 7.45 7.94
C TYR A 197 -4.61 6.98 7.66
N ARG A 198 -3.64 7.60 8.34
CA ARG A 198 -2.27 7.14 8.46
C ARG A 198 -1.78 7.32 9.90
N ASN A 199 -0.88 6.45 10.38
CA ASN A 199 -0.29 6.55 11.72
C ASN A 199 1.14 6.01 11.80
N HIS A 200 1.72 5.60 10.68
CA HIS A 200 3.11 5.16 10.59
C HIS A 200 3.64 5.27 9.16
N LEU A 201 4.94 5.15 9.03
CA LEU A 201 5.60 4.94 7.76
C LEU A 201 6.64 3.82 7.88
N ILE A 202 7.06 3.30 6.75
CA ILE A 202 8.10 2.29 6.63
C ILE A 202 9.25 2.88 5.82
N ARG A 203 10.48 2.72 6.29
CA ARG A 203 11.70 3.24 5.67
C ARG A 203 12.58 2.14 5.15
N TYR A 204 13.07 2.33 3.94
CA TYR A 204 14.10 1.54 3.30
C TYR A 204 15.28 2.44 2.96
N ARG A 205 16.47 2.10 3.50
CA ARG A 205 17.72 2.81 3.21
C ARG A 205 18.50 2.02 2.18
N ASP A 206 18.87 2.68 1.10
CA ASP A 206 19.65 2.06 0.04
C ASP A 206 20.99 2.79 -0.14
N PRO A 207 22.12 2.11 0.21
CA PRO A 207 23.45 2.70 0.07
C PRO A 207 23.78 3.09 -1.37
N PRO A 208 24.82 3.92 -1.57
CA PRO A 208 25.32 4.22 -2.92
C PRO A 208 25.74 2.97 -3.69
N HIS A 209 25.46 2.94 -5.00
CA HIS A 209 25.85 1.86 -5.91
C HIS A 209 25.40 0.47 -5.43
N SER A 210 24.18 0.36 -4.94
CA SER A 210 23.60 -0.87 -4.40
C SER A 210 22.33 -1.28 -5.12
N LEU A 211 21.92 -2.51 -4.85
CA LEU A 211 20.60 -3.05 -5.13
C LEU A 211 20.02 -3.58 -3.83
N ALA A 212 18.98 -2.97 -3.32
CA ALA A 212 18.26 -3.40 -2.13
C ALA A 212 16.86 -3.90 -2.49
N CYS A 213 16.32 -4.75 -1.62
CA CYS A 213 14.92 -5.19 -1.68
C CYS A 213 14.23 -4.82 -0.38
N GLY A 214 12.96 -4.43 -0.49
CA GLY A 214 12.09 -4.17 0.64
C GLY A 214 10.74 -4.84 0.45
N GLU A 215 10.15 -5.37 1.52
CA GLU A 215 8.87 -6.06 1.47
C GLU A 215 7.90 -5.56 2.54
N ILE A 216 6.63 -5.46 2.18
CA ILE A 216 5.53 -5.17 3.09
C ILE A 216 4.39 -6.14 2.80
N ILE A 217 3.86 -6.77 3.84
CA ILE A 217 2.72 -7.68 3.75
C ILE A 217 1.63 -7.16 4.68
N TYR A 218 0.43 -6.94 4.16
CA TYR A 218 -0.76 -6.58 4.91
C TYR A 218 -1.77 -7.73 4.89
N THR A 219 -2.28 -8.12 6.06
CA THR A 219 -3.31 -9.15 6.23
C THR A 219 -4.44 -8.63 7.08
N ALA A 220 -5.65 -8.61 6.52
CA ALA A 220 -6.85 -8.17 7.21
C ALA A 220 -7.52 -9.33 7.98
N GLY A 221 -8.12 -9.04 9.14
CA GLY A 221 -8.85 -9.99 9.97
C GLY A 221 -9.76 -9.31 10.99
N GLU A 222 -10.58 -10.12 11.65
CA GLU A 222 -11.38 -9.72 12.82
C GLU A 222 -10.62 -10.06 14.11
N ILE A 223 -10.90 -9.32 15.20
CA ILE A 223 -10.34 -9.63 16.53
C ILE A 223 -10.80 -11.04 16.96
N GLY A 224 -9.85 -11.88 17.38
CA GLY A 224 -10.09 -13.24 17.83
C GLY A 224 -10.00 -14.34 16.77
N ARG A 225 -9.89 -14.01 15.47
CA ARG A 225 -9.80 -15.00 14.36
C ARG A 225 -8.43 -15.10 13.68
N THR A 226 -7.45 -14.28 14.05
CA THR A 226 -6.12 -14.29 13.46
C THR A 226 -5.12 -15.06 14.30
N HIS A 227 -4.56 -16.15 13.74
CA HIS A 227 -3.44 -16.88 14.35
C HIS A 227 -2.11 -16.23 13.98
N PRO A 228 -1.23 -15.85 14.93
CA PRO A 228 0.09 -15.25 14.65
C PRO A 228 1.02 -16.14 13.82
N GLN A 229 0.84 -17.47 13.88
CA GLN A 229 1.65 -18.43 13.11
C GLN A 229 1.35 -18.41 11.59
N ARG A 230 0.23 -17.85 11.13
CA ARG A 230 -0.07 -17.70 9.71
C ARG A 230 0.78 -16.64 9.03
N ALA A 231 1.10 -15.53 9.71
CA ALA A 231 1.93 -14.47 9.14
C ALA A 231 3.33 -14.94 8.76
N ALA A 232 3.94 -15.82 9.57
CA ALA A 232 5.26 -16.38 9.30
C ALA A 232 5.25 -17.38 8.12
N LYS A 233 4.16 -18.16 7.96
CA LYS A 233 3.98 -19.07 6.82
C LYS A 233 3.72 -18.29 5.53
N GLN A 234 2.90 -17.26 5.60
CA GLN A 234 2.59 -16.36 4.47
C GLN A 234 3.83 -15.68 3.90
N ARG A 235 4.79 -15.31 4.75
CA ARG A 235 6.10 -14.77 4.33
C ARG A 235 6.83 -15.73 3.39
N ASN A 236 6.91 -17.01 3.76
CA ASN A 236 7.62 -18.02 2.94
C ASN A 236 6.90 -18.24 1.61
N ASP A 237 5.57 -18.28 1.61
CA ASP A 237 4.77 -18.52 0.41
C ASP A 237 4.84 -17.33 -0.57
N LEU A 238 4.79 -16.08 -0.05
CA LEU A 238 4.88 -14.87 -0.88
C LEU A 238 6.30 -14.65 -1.43
N SER A 239 7.32 -14.85 -0.60
CA SER A 239 8.73 -14.79 -1.04
C SER A 239 9.05 -15.86 -2.08
N GLN A 240 8.52 -17.08 -1.94
CA GLN A 240 8.69 -18.14 -2.93
C GLN A 240 7.95 -17.84 -4.24
N HIS A 241 6.73 -17.28 -4.19
CA HIS A 241 6.01 -16.87 -5.40
C HIS A 241 6.69 -15.71 -6.13
N ALA A 242 7.19 -14.71 -5.40
CA ALA A 242 7.94 -13.59 -5.98
C ALA A 242 9.28 -14.06 -6.59
N LEU A 243 9.97 -15.02 -5.95
CA LEU A 243 11.21 -15.60 -6.46
C LEU A 243 11.00 -16.48 -7.72
N MET A 244 9.88 -17.23 -7.79
CA MET A 244 9.58 -18.03 -8.99
C MET A 244 9.32 -17.17 -10.24
N VAL A 245 8.78 -15.97 -10.07
CA VAL A 245 8.49 -15.04 -11.18
C VAL A 245 9.75 -14.25 -11.60
N ALA A 246 10.72 -14.05 -10.70
CA ALA A 246 11.97 -13.34 -11.01
C ALA A 246 13.01 -14.21 -11.76
N HIS A 247 12.79 -15.53 -11.89
CA HIS A 247 13.69 -16.47 -12.56
C HIS A 247 13.10 -17.08 -13.84
N GLN A 248 11.96 -16.61 -14.35
CA GLN A 248 11.41 -16.89 -15.68
C GLN A 248 11.53 -15.66 -16.56
#